data_2125147e192e694f74aabd1d227348f4
#
_entry.id   2125147e192e694f74aabd1d227348f4
#
_cell.length_a   1.000
_cell.length_b   1.000
_cell.length_c   1.000
_cell.angle_alpha   90.00
_cell.angle_beta   90.00
_cell.angle_gamma   90.00
#
_symmetry.space_group_name_H-M   'P 1'
#
loop_
_entity.id
_entity.type
_entity.pdbx_description
1 polymer ?
#
loop_
_entity_poly.entity_id
_entity_poly.type
_entity_poly.pdbx_seq_one_letter_code
_entity_poly.pdbx_strand_id
1 'polypeptide(L)'
;MISFLTGELRNIYKESSSIELDVSGVGYEVVLPVFVLDSLLNSSLDIGQKLTLEIYFHSTERSPKPLLVGFFNQLEKRFFLKIIQVEGIGPLKAVSALIFPVSVIAQAIENE
;
A
#
# COMPACT_ATOMS: atom_id res chain seq x y z
N MET A 1 1.88 -16.62 -1.54
CA MET A 1 2.19 -15.21 -1.85
C MET A 1 0.95 -14.49 -2.35
N ILE A 2 0.74 -13.27 -1.88
CA ILE A 2 -0.43 -12.46 -2.24
C ILE A 2 0.02 -11.34 -3.18
N SER A 3 -0.53 -11.28 -4.39
CA SER A 3 -0.17 -10.26 -5.38
C SER A 3 -1.24 -9.18 -5.52
N PHE A 4 -2.51 -9.51 -5.27
CA PHE A 4 -3.59 -8.55 -5.23
C PHE A 4 -4.73 -9.08 -4.36
N LEU A 5 -5.58 -8.16 -3.89
CA LEU A 5 -6.77 -8.51 -3.12
C LEU A 5 -7.94 -7.67 -3.62
N THR A 6 -9.09 -8.33 -3.76
CA THR A 6 -10.36 -7.66 -4.03
C THR A 6 -11.31 -8.00 -2.89
N GLY A 7 -11.83 -6.98 -2.23
CA GLY A 7 -12.73 -7.18 -1.11
C GLY A 7 -13.50 -5.93 -0.78
N GLU A 8 -14.29 -6.00 0.29
CA GLU A 8 -15.05 -4.86 0.79
C GLU A 8 -14.23 -4.11 1.83
N LEU A 9 -14.20 -2.80 1.71
CA LEU A 9 -13.54 -1.94 2.70
C LEU A 9 -14.33 -1.99 4.00
N ARG A 10 -13.72 -2.49 5.07
CA ARG A 10 -14.39 -2.68 6.35
C ARG A 10 -14.04 -1.62 7.38
N ASN A 11 -12.75 -1.28 7.47
CA ASN A 11 -12.27 -0.27 8.41
C ASN A 11 -11.11 0.51 7.81
N ILE A 12 -10.94 1.74 8.29
CA ILE A 12 -9.80 2.60 7.95
C ILE A 12 -9.15 3.03 9.27
N TYR A 13 -7.86 2.76 9.39
CA TYR A 13 -7.07 3.12 10.57
C TYR A 13 -6.04 4.18 10.16
N LYS A 14 -6.42 5.46 10.32
CA LYS A 14 -5.60 6.58 9.86
C LYS A 14 -4.26 6.67 10.59
N GLU A 15 -4.23 6.34 11.87
CA GLU A 15 -3.02 6.44 12.69
C GLU A 15 -1.92 5.50 12.23
N SER A 16 -2.30 4.28 11.84
CA SER A 16 -1.35 3.28 11.36
C SER A 16 -1.23 3.26 9.83
N SER A 17 -1.95 4.13 9.14
CA SER A 17 -2.00 4.18 7.68
C SER A 17 -2.33 2.80 7.10
N SER A 18 -3.41 2.20 7.61
CA SER A 18 -3.82 0.87 7.20
C SER A 18 -5.33 0.78 7.04
N ILE A 19 -5.76 -0.25 6.33
CA ILE A 19 -7.18 -0.57 6.15
C ILE A 19 -7.41 -2.05 6.40
N GLU A 20 -8.65 -2.39 6.60
CA GLU A 20 -9.08 -3.78 6.71
C GLU A 20 -10.02 -4.10 5.55
N LEU A 21 -9.66 -5.14 4.79
CA LEU A 21 -10.49 -5.64 3.68
C LEU A 21 -11.13 -6.94 4.08
N ASP A 22 -12.42 -7.07 3.81
CA ASP A 22 -13.15 -8.32 3.92
C ASP A 22 -13.13 -9.01 2.56
N VAL A 23 -12.34 -10.06 2.45
CA VAL A 23 -12.22 -10.86 1.23
C VAL A 23 -12.90 -12.20 1.48
N SER A 24 -14.17 -12.29 1.07
CA SER A 24 -14.99 -13.49 1.22
C SER A 24 -15.01 -14.02 2.68
N GLY A 25 -15.17 -13.11 3.63
CA GLY A 25 -15.26 -13.46 5.05
C GLY A 25 -13.92 -13.52 5.77
N VAL A 26 -12.81 -13.26 5.08
CA VAL A 26 -11.48 -13.20 5.70
C VAL A 26 -11.02 -11.76 5.76
N GLY A 27 -10.67 -11.29 6.96
CA GLY A 27 -10.18 -9.93 7.14
C GLY A 27 -8.68 -9.83 6.89
N TYR A 28 -8.29 -8.98 5.95
CA TYR A 28 -6.89 -8.68 5.67
C TYR A 28 -6.58 -7.26 6.10
N GLU A 29 -5.56 -7.11 6.92
CA GLU A 29 -5.04 -5.79 7.28
C GLU A 29 -3.95 -5.40 6.28
N VAL A 30 -4.16 -4.29 5.58
CA VAL A 30 -3.28 -3.83 4.52
C VAL A 30 -2.76 -2.46 4.90
N VAL A 31 -1.44 -2.32 4.95
CA VAL A 31 -0.78 -1.03 5.18
C VAL A 31 -0.74 -0.27 3.87
N LEU A 32 -1.05 1.01 3.90
CA LEU A 32 -1.04 1.86 2.71
C LEU A 32 0.03 2.94 2.86
N PRO A 33 0.86 3.17 1.83
CA PRO A 33 1.68 4.38 1.82
C PRO A 33 0.79 5.61 2.02
N VAL A 34 1.33 6.66 2.62
CA VAL A 34 0.53 7.82 3.02
C VAL A 34 -0.24 8.39 1.84
N PHE A 35 0.40 8.51 0.67
CA PHE A 35 -0.28 9.07 -0.51
C PHE A 35 -1.45 8.18 -0.99
N VAL A 36 -1.33 6.86 -0.82
CA VAL A 36 -2.40 5.93 -1.18
C VAL A 36 -3.59 6.10 -0.22
N LEU A 37 -3.31 6.22 1.07
CA LEU A 37 -4.35 6.48 2.06
C LEU A 37 -5.04 7.82 1.78
N ASP A 38 -4.28 8.87 1.48
CA ASP A 38 -4.84 10.17 1.15
C ASP A 38 -5.75 10.10 -0.08
N SER A 39 -5.33 9.37 -1.11
CA SER A 39 -6.16 9.16 -2.30
C SER A 39 -7.47 8.44 -1.95
N LEU A 40 -7.39 7.44 -1.07
CA LEU A 40 -8.57 6.72 -0.62
C LEU A 40 -9.54 7.64 0.12
N LEU A 41 -9.02 8.44 1.05
CA LEU A 41 -9.83 9.35 1.87
C LEU A 41 -10.47 10.46 1.02
N ASN A 42 -9.81 10.87 -0.06
CA ASN A 42 -10.31 11.91 -0.96
C ASN A 42 -11.19 11.35 -2.09
N SER A 43 -11.32 10.02 -2.17
CA SER A 43 -12.19 9.38 -3.15
C SER A 43 -13.63 9.32 -2.62
N SER A 44 -14.56 8.93 -3.51
CA SER A 44 -15.95 8.69 -3.12
C SER A 44 -16.15 7.31 -2.49
N LEU A 45 -15.08 6.57 -2.26
CA LEU A 45 -15.16 5.20 -1.73
C LEU A 45 -15.44 5.21 -0.23
N ASP A 46 -16.49 4.50 0.17
CA ASP A 46 -16.91 4.39 1.56
C ASP A 46 -16.79 2.97 2.10
N ILE A 47 -16.90 2.85 3.41
CA ILE A 47 -16.99 1.54 4.09
C ILE A 47 -18.11 0.72 3.45
N GLY A 48 -17.82 -0.53 3.15
CA GLY A 48 -18.77 -1.47 2.53
C GLY A 48 -18.64 -1.57 1.02
N GLN A 49 -17.89 -0.67 0.38
CA GLN A 49 -17.70 -0.71 -1.06
C GLN A 49 -16.53 -1.60 -1.43
N LYS A 50 -16.59 -2.16 -2.64
CA LYS A 50 -15.54 -3.03 -3.16
C LYS A 50 -14.31 -2.23 -3.59
N LEU A 51 -13.14 -2.80 -3.32
CA LEU A 51 -11.86 -2.20 -3.62
C LEU A 51 -10.90 -3.29 -4.04
N THR A 52 -10.12 -3.03 -5.09
CA THR A 52 -9.02 -3.91 -5.51
C THR A 52 -7.70 -3.19 -5.27
N LEU A 53 -6.80 -3.87 -4.59
CA LEU A 53 -5.46 -3.34 -4.32
C LEU A 53 -4.41 -4.29 -4.87
N GLU A 54 -3.38 -3.73 -5.49
CA GLU A 54 -2.15 -4.46 -5.78
C GLU A 54 -1.37 -4.57 -4.48
N ILE A 55 -0.84 -5.75 -4.18
CA ILE A 55 -0.24 -6.05 -2.88
C ILE A 55 1.24 -6.38 -3.02
N TYR A 56 2.05 -5.77 -2.17
CA TYR A 56 3.41 -6.21 -1.89
C TYR A 56 3.37 -7.02 -0.60
N PHE A 57 3.68 -8.30 -0.70
CA PHE A 57 3.71 -9.23 0.43
C PHE A 57 5.14 -9.38 0.93
N HIS A 58 5.37 -9.08 2.19
CA HIS A 58 6.70 -9.17 2.80
C HIS A 58 6.65 -10.04 4.05
N SER A 59 7.51 -11.04 4.09
CA SER A 59 7.68 -11.90 5.25
C SER A 59 9.11 -12.43 5.26
N THR A 60 9.75 -12.40 6.43
CA THR A 60 11.12 -12.90 6.59
C THR A 60 11.19 -13.88 7.76
N GLU A 61 12.28 -14.63 7.84
CA GLU A 61 12.51 -15.53 8.96
C GLU A 61 12.64 -14.78 10.29
N ARG A 62 13.21 -13.58 10.25
CA ARG A 62 13.37 -12.72 11.44
C ARG A 62 12.07 -12.07 11.87
N SER A 63 11.17 -11.85 10.92
CA SER A 63 9.88 -11.24 11.16
C SER A 63 8.83 -12.07 10.43
N PRO A 64 8.39 -13.18 11.02
CA PRO A 64 7.45 -14.09 10.36
C PRO A 64 6.06 -13.50 10.17
N LYS A 65 5.74 -12.42 10.89
CA LYS A 65 4.46 -11.74 10.71
C LYS A 65 4.44 -11.08 9.32
N PRO A 66 3.53 -11.51 8.43
CA PRO A 66 3.50 -10.96 7.08
C PRO A 66 3.06 -9.49 7.09
N LEU A 67 3.69 -8.70 6.22
CA LEU A 67 3.32 -7.32 5.97
C LEU A 67 2.69 -7.24 4.59
N LEU A 68 1.47 -6.73 4.51
CA LEU A 68 0.77 -6.49 3.26
C LEU A 68 0.76 -4.99 3.01
N VAL A 69 1.35 -4.55 1.90
CA VAL A 69 1.35 -3.14 1.50
C VAL A 69 0.51 -3.01 0.25
N GLY A 70 -0.46 -2.08 0.25
CA GLY A 70 -1.42 -1.95 -0.82
C GLY A 70 -1.22 -0.71 -1.68
N PHE A 71 -1.53 -0.87 -2.97
CA PHE A 71 -1.44 0.19 -3.98
C PHE A 71 -2.66 0.12 -4.89
N PHE A 72 -3.03 1.24 -5.50
CA PHE A 72 -4.17 1.26 -6.42
C PHE A 72 -3.82 0.69 -7.80
N ASN A 73 -2.54 0.70 -8.18
CA ASN A 73 -2.14 0.21 -9.49
C ASN A 73 -0.72 -0.37 -9.44
N GLN A 74 -0.34 -1.04 -10.52
CA GLN A 74 0.96 -1.71 -10.60
C GLN A 74 2.13 -0.74 -10.72
N LEU A 75 1.92 0.43 -11.29
CA LEU A 75 2.97 1.44 -11.39
C LEU A 75 3.45 1.88 -10.01
N GLU A 76 2.50 2.14 -9.10
CA GLU A 76 2.82 2.50 -7.72
C GLU A 76 3.57 1.39 -7.01
N LYS A 77 3.13 0.14 -7.20
CA LYS A 77 3.78 -1.03 -6.61
C LYS A 77 5.21 -1.18 -7.11
N ARG A 78 5.42 -1.07 -8.42
CA ARG A 78 6.76 -1.18 -9.02
C ARG A 78 7.70 -0.09 -8.51
N PHE A 79 7.20 1.11 -8.41
CA PHE A 79 8.00 2.24 -7.90
C PHE A 79 8.41 2.01 -6.45
N PHE A 80 7.49 1.53 -5.63
CA PHE A 80 7.76 1.19 -4.23
C PHE A 80 8.85 0.13 -4.13
N LEU A 81 8.77 -0.93 -4.94
CA LEU A 81 9.76 -2.00 -4.95
C LEU A 81 11.14 -1.47 -5.36
N LYS A 82 11.18 -0.55 -6.32
CA LYS A 82 12.43 0.08 -6.75
C LYS A 82 13.06 0.89 -5.63
N ILE A 83 12.27 1.66 -4.89
CA ILE A 83 12.77 2.46 -3.77
C ILE A 83 13.39 1.55 -2.71
N ILE A 84 12.74 0.47 -2.35
CA ILE A 84 13.28 -0.49 -1.39
C ILE A 84 14.61 -1.06 -1.87
N GLN A 85 14.69 -1.42 -3.13
CA GLN A 85 15.86 -2.06 -3.73
C GLN A 85 17.02 -1.09 -3.86
N VAL A 86 16.77 0.12 -4.38
CA VAL A 86 17.81 1.11 -4.68
C VAL A 86 18.31 1.79 -3.41
N GLU A 87 17.39 2.22 -2.56
CA GLU A 87 17.74 2.97 -1.35
C GLU A 87 18.14 2.07 -0.17
N GLY A 88 17.89 0.78 -0.28
CA GLY A 88 18.21 -0.16 0.80
C GLY A 88 17.41 0.03 2.07
N ILE A 89 16.27 0.72 1.98
CA ILE A 89 15.40 0.95 3.13
C ILE A 89 14.38 -0.19 3.25
N GLY A 90 13.94 -0.43 4.49
CA GLY A 90 12.92 -1.44 4.73
C GLY A 90 11.53 -1.01 4.25
N PRO A 91 10.62 -1.97 4.06
CA PRO A 91 9.26 -1.66 3.56
C PRO A 91 8.48 -0.68 4.44
N LEU A 92 8.63 -0.77 5.76
CA LEU A 92 7.91 0.14 6.67
C LEU A 92 8.40 1.58 6.54
N LYS A 93 9.70 1.78 6.36
CA LYS A 93 10.27 3.11 6.12
C LYS A 93 9.83 3.65 4.78
N ALA A 94 9.77 2.80 3.76
CA ALA A 94 9.32 3.20 2.43
C ALA A 94 7.85 3.64 2.45
N VAL A 95 7.00 2.97 3.22
CA VAL A 95 5.59 3.37 3.40
C VAL A 95 5.50 4.79 3.96
N SER A 96 6.31 5.09 4.99
CA SER A 96 6.31 6.40 5.62
C SER A 96 6.92 7.49 4.73
N ALA A 97 7.87 7.12 3.87
CA ALA A 97 8.57 8.08 3.00
C ALA A 97 7.74 8.50 1.78
N LEU A 98 6.80 7.65 1.34
CA LEU A 98 6.00 7.92 0.14
C LEU A 98 4.77 8.76 0.47
N ILE A 99 4.99 10.04 0.74
CA ILE A 99 3.92 11.00 1.06
C ILE A 99 3.39 11.73 -0.18
N PHE A 100 4.08 11.65 -1.32
CA PHE A 100 3.65 12.26 -2.58
C PHE A 100 3.25 11.19 -3.59
N PRO A 101 2.34 11.53 -4.54
CA PRO A 101 2.00 10.59 -5.61
C PRO A 101 3.23 10.17 -6.42
N VAL A 102 3.23 8.92 -6.87
CA VAL A 102 4.34 8.35 -7.64
C VAL A 102 4.68 9.18 -8.87
N SER A 103 3.68 9.73 -9.56
CA SER A 103 3.90 10.55 -10.74
C SER A 103 4.75 11.79 -10.45
N VAL A 104 4.54 12.43 -9.30
CA VAL A 104 5.32 13.61 -8.89
C VAL A 104 6.75 13.21 -8.54
N ILE A 105 6.92 12.12 -7.81
CA ILE A 105 8.24 11.62 -7.42
C ILE A 105 9.04 11.18 -8.66
N ALA A 106 8.39 10.48 -9.59
CA ALA A 106 9.02 10.04 -10.83
C ALA A 106 9.51 11.21 -11.67
N GLN A 107 8.70 12.27 -11.77
CA GLN A 107 9.11 13.50 -12.48
C GLN A 107 10.32 14.16 -11.83
N ALA A 108 10.35 14.24 -10.52
CA ALA A 108 11.48 14.82 -9.79
C ALA A 108 12.77 14.03 -10.05
N ILE A 109 12.68 12.71 -10.09
CA ILE A 109 13.85 11.84 -10.36
C ILE A 109 14.33 12.01 -11.80
N GLU A 110 13.41 12.06 -12.77
CA GLU A 110 13.75 12.19 -14.18
C GLU A 110 14.39 13.56 -14.51
N ASN A 111 14.02 14.58 -13.77
CA ASN A 111 14.51 15.95 -14.01
C ASN A 111 15.83 16.27 -13.30
N GLU A 112 16.36 15.32 -12.55
CA GLU A 112 17.70 15.44 -11.98
C GLU A 112 18.76 15.08 -13.01
#